data_a3edec1d1c567294befb65c021c4a941
#
_entry.id   a3edec1d1c567294befb65c021c4a941
#
_cell.length_a   1.000
_cell.length_b   1.000
_cell.length_c   1.000
_cell.angle_alpha   90.00
_cell.angle_beta   90.00
_cell.angle_gamma   90.00
#
_symmetry.space_group_name_H-M   'P 1'
#
loop_
_entity.id
_entity.type
_entity.pdbx_description
1 polymer ?
#
loop_
_entity_poly.entity_id
_entity_poly.type
_entity_poly.pdbx_seq_one_letter_code
_entity_poly.pdbx_strand_id
1 'polypeptide(L)'
;MSMKLKSFQLVLIALLIQASPVWAVEAGKSLPDLGLTEVQKNKGQYIYIDYWASWCGPCRQSFPWMNALQAKLGPKGLKVVAVNVDAKRADADRFLSHTPAQFTIAYDPQGESAKKLAIKTMPTSMLVSPEGRVLFVHSGFRAEETLQLEARISAALAGGN
;
A
#
# COMPACT_ATOMS: atom_id res chain seq x y z
N MET A 1 -17.27 70.16 19.16
CA MET A 1 -15.97 69.44 19.01
C MET A 1 -16.27 67.95 18.88
N SER A 2 -16.27 67.44 17.64
CA SER A 2 -16.80 66.14 17.30
C SER A 2 -15.61 65.16 17.11
N MET A 3 -15.47 64.21 18.02
CA MET A 3 -14.44 63.13 17.94
C MET A 3 -14.99 62.00 17.08
N LYS A 4 -14.41 61.81 15.89
CA LYS A 4 -14.67 60.66 15.00
C LYS A 4 -13.97 59.42 15.53
N LEU A 5 -14.76 58.44 16.03
CA LEU A 5 -14.30 57.12 16.43
C LEU A 5 -14.04 56.30 15.17
N LYS A 6 -12.77 56.01 14.83
CA LYS A 6 -12.38 55.13 13.74
C LYS A 6 -12.59 53.69 14.18
N SER A 7 -13.59 53.02 13.58
CA SER A 7 -13.78 51.55 13.72
C SER A 7 -12.60 50.79 13.11
N PHE A 8 -11.84 50.14 13.96
CA PHE A 8 -10.79 49.20 13.57
C PHE A 8 -11.45 47.81 13.33
N GLN A 9 -11.74 47.48 12.07
CA GLN A 9 -12.23 46.17 11.73
C GLN A 9 -11.04 45.19 11.78
N LEU A 10 -11.00 44.38 12.82
CA LEU A 10 -10.13 43.20 12.92
C LEU A 10 -10.65 42.14 11.94
N VAL A 11 -9.98 41.98 10.81
CA VAL A 11 -10.19 40.84 9.89
C VAL A 11 -9.49 39.62 10.49
N LEU A 12 -10.26 38.75 11.14
CA LEU A 12 -9.80 37.44 11.58
C LEU A 12 -9.69 36.54 10.34
N ILE A 13 -8.49 36.38 9.78
CA ILE A 13 -8.21 35.37 8.76
C ILE A 13 -8.17 34.02 9.49
N ALA A 14 -9.28 33.30 9.48
CA ALA A 14 -9.32 31.92 9.91
C ALA A 14 -8.53 31.06 8.91
N LEU A 15 -7.30 30.68 9.28
CA LEU A 15 -6.49 29.74 8.55
C LEU A 15 -7.16 28.36 8.69
N LEU A 16 -7.98 27.97 7.73
CA LEU A 16 -8.53 26.62 7.64
C LEU A 16 -7.38 25.65 7.31
N ILE A 17 -6.80 25.06 8.34
CA ILE A 17 -5.90 23.92 8.19
C ILE A 17 -6.75 22.76 7.65
N GLN A 18 -6.68 22.53 6.35
CA GLN A 18 -7.31 21.37 5.74
C GLN A 18 -6.46 20.14 6.11
N ALA A 19 -6.82 19.49 7.21
CA ALA A 19 -6.30 18.18 7.54
C ALA A 19 -6.76 17.21 6.46
N SER A 20 -5.85 16.77 5.59
CA SER A 20 -6.13 15.69 4.65
C SER A 20 -6.52 14.44 5.46
N PRO A 21 -7.65 13.78 5.15
CA PRO A 21 -8.05 12.60 5.89
C PRO A 21 -6.99 11.52 5.72
N VAL A 22 -6.38 11.11 6.82
CA VAL A 22 -5.51 9.91 6.86
C VAL A 22 -6.46 8.72 6.84
N TRP A 23 -6.51 8.04 5.72
CA TRP A 23 -7.32 6.83 5.55
C TRP A 23 -6.49 5.64 6.01
N ALA A 24 -6.69 5.15 7.23
CA ALA A 24 -6.17 3.85 7.60
C ALA A 24 -6.73 2.80 6.63
N VAL A 25 -5.85 1.95 6.07
CA VAL A 25 -6.29 0.89 5.19
C VAL A 25 -7.11 -0.14 5.99
N GLU A 26 -8.36 -0.36 5.59
CA GLU A 26 -9.31 -1.25 6.24
C GLU A 26 -10.01 -2.16 5.25
N ALA A 27 -10.28 -3.39 5.67
CA ALA A 27 -11.10 -4.32 4.89
C ALA A 27 -12.50 -3.72 4.64
N GLY A 28 -13.03 -3.95 3.44
CA GLY A 28 -14.34 -3.44 3.02
C GLY A 28 -14.34 -2.03 2.44
N LYS A 29 -13.26 -1.27 2.59
CA LYS A 29 -13.14 0.08 2.02
C LYS A 29 -12.56 0.06 0.60
N SER A 30 -12.87 1.09 -0.18
CA SER A 30 -12.22 1.29 -1.47
C SER A 30 -10.77 1.74 -1.27
N LEU A 31 -9.85 1.17 -2.05
CA LEU A 31 -8.46 1.60 -2.07
C LEU A 31 -8.38 3.02 -2.63
N PRO A 32 -7.81 3.99 -1.92
CA PRO A 32 -7.61 5.33 -2.47
C PRO A 32 -6.59 5.30 -3.62
N ASP A 33 -6.56 6.34 -4.43
CA ASP A 33 -5.48 6.50 -5.41
C ASP A 33 -4.14 6.67 -4.68
N LEU A 34 -3.23 5.72 -4.90
CA LEU A 34 -1.92 5.68 -4.27
C LEU A 34 -0.86 6.49 -5.04
N GLY A 35 -1.18 6.97 -6.25
CA GLY A 35 -0.20 7.60 -7.14
C GLY A 35 0.84 6.62 -7.71
N LEU A 36 0.63 5.31 -7.57
CA LEU A 36 1.53 4.25 -8.03
C LEU A 36 1.06 3.71 -9.38
N THR A 37 1.84 3.96 -10.43
CA THR A 37 1.53 3.53 -11.80
C THR A 37 1.34 2.03 -11.91
N GLU A 38 2.14 1.24 -11.18
CA GLU A 38 2.11 -0.22 -11.18
C GLU A 38 0.80 -0.76 -10.58
N VAL A 39 0.25 -0.10 -9.58
CA VAL A 39 -1.06 -0.44 -9.02
C VAL A 39 -2.16 -0.03 -9.99
N GLN A 40 -2.06 1.16 -10.58
CA GLN A 40 -3.08 1.67 -11.52
C GLN A 40 -3.20 0.82 -12.78
N LYS A 41 -2.08 0.35 -13.35
CA LYS A 41 -2.06 -0.52 -14.55
C LYS A 41 -2.74 -1.87 -14.31
N ASN A 42 -2.87 -2.31 -13.07
CA ASN A 42 -3.47 -3.59 -12.69
C ASN A 42 -4.92 -3.46 -12.19
N LYS A 43 -5.55 -2.28 -12.28
CA LYS A 43 -6.98 -2.12 -11.99
C LYS A 43 -7.82 -3.07 -12.84
N GLY A 44 -8.87 -3.61 -12.25
CA GLY A 44 -9.70 -4.64 -12.89
C GLY A 44 -9.19 -6.07 -12.69
N GLN A 45 -8.10 -6.25 -11.92
CA GLN A 45 -7.58 -7.55 -11.51
C GLN A 45 -7.51 -7.62 -9.99
N TYR A 46 -7.36 -8.82 -9.44
CA TYR A 46 -6.97 -8.98 -8.03
C TYR A 46 -5.52 -8.55 -7.85
N ILE A 47 -5.26 -7.63 -6.92
CA ILE A 47 -3.92 -7.12 -6.65
C ILE A 47 -3.56 -7.44 -5.19
N TYR A 48 -2.47 -8.20 -5.00
CA TYR A 48 -1.83 -8.36 -3.70
C TYR A 48 -0.74 -7.29 -3.58
N ILE A 49 -1.00 -6.27 -2.77
CA ILE A 49 -0.06 -5.16 -2.53
C ILE A 49 0.70 -5.46 -1.24
N ASP A 50 2.04 -5.39 -1.27
CA ASP A 50 2.91 -5.60 -0.10
C ASP A 50 3.88 -4.43 0.07
N TYR A 51 3.89 -3.79 1.23
CA TYR A 51 4.81 -2.70 1.56
C TYR A 51 6.06 -3.25 2.22
N TRP A 52 7.24 -2.91 1.67
CA TRP A 52 8.53 -3.44 2.11
C TRP A 52 9.66 -2.41 2.04
N ALA A 53 10.76 -2.72 2.74
CA ALA A 53 12.01 -1.97 2.67
C ALA A 53 13.22 -2.93 2.75
N SER A 54 14.36 -2.49 2.25
CA SER A 54 15.61 -3.28 2.24
C SER A 54 16.12 -3.67 3.63
N TRP A 55 15.85 -2.82 4.63
CA TRP A 55 16.22 -3.04 6.03
C TRP A 55 15.22 -3.92 6.81
N CYS A 56 14.12 -4.33 6.19
CA CYS A 56 13.08 -5.14 6.82
C CYS A 56 13.40 -6.63 6.76
N GLY A 57 13.78 -7.23 7.87
CA GLY A 57 14.11 -8.67 7.97
C GLY A 57 12.97 -9.59 7.55
N PRO A 58 11.73 -9.45 8.10
CA PRO A 58 10.59 -10.27 7.69
C PRO A 58 10.23 -10.11 6.20
N CYS A 59 10.46 -8.94 5.59
CA CYS A 59 10.22 -8.74 4.17
C CYS A 59 11.14 -9.62 3.30
N ARG A 60 12.38 -9.87 3.74
CA ARG A 60 13.29 -10.80 3.06
C ARG A 60 12.72 -12.22 3.03
N GLN A 61 12.01 -12.61 4.09
CA GLN A 61 11.40 -13.94 4.19
C GLN A 61 10.12 -14.05 3.34
N SER A 62 9.37 -12.95 3.15
CA SER A 62 8.13 -12.97 2.36
C SER A 62 8.39 -13.08 0.85
N PHE A 63 9.53 -12.62 0.32
CA PHE A 63 9.80 -12.57 -1.11
C PHE A 63 9.76 -13.93 -1.82
N PRO A 64 10.41 -15.01 -1.31
CA PRO A 64 10.29 -16.33 -1.92
C PRO A 64 8.84 -16.83 -1.98
N TRP A 65 8.07 -16.59 -0.93
CA TRP A 65 6.65 -16.94 -0.89
C TRP A 65 5.84 -16.12 -1.90
N MET A 66 6.07 -14.80 -2.00
CA MET A 66 5.39 -13.96 -2.99
C MET A 66 5.74 -14.35 -4.44
N ASN A 67 6.97 -14.81 -4.71
CA ASN A 67 7.35 -15.37 -6.00
C ASN A 67 6.52 -16.63 -6.31
N ALA A 68 6.40 -17.55 -5.35
CA ALA A 68 5.57 -18.74 -5.51
C ALA A 68 4.08 -18.40 -5.67
N LEU A 69 3.58 -17.43 -4.91
CA LEU A 69 2.21 -16.92 -4.99
C LEU A 69 1.91 -16.36 -6.39
N GLN A 70 2.80 -15.51 -6.93
CA GLN A 70 2.66 -14.94 -8.27
C GLN A 70 2.69 -16.04 -9.34
N ALA A 71 3.60 -17.00 -9.23
CA ALA A 71 3.68 -18.11 -10.17
C ALA A 71 2.41 -18.98 -10.16
N LYS A 72 1.87 -19.27 -8.98
CA LYS A 72 0.70 -20.15 -8.79
C LYS A 72 -0.63 -19.49 -9.12
N LEU A 73 -0.82 -18.25 -8.69
CA LEU A 73 -2.11 -17.54 -8.80
C LEU A 73 -2.13 -16.45 -9.87
N GLY A 74 -0.99 -16.06 -10.43
CA GLY A 74 -0.91 -15.13 -11.55
C GLY A 74 -1.76 -15.57 -12.76
N PRO A 75 -1.67 -16.84 -13.22
CA PRO A 75 -2.54 -17.36 -14.29
C PRO A 75 -4.04 -17.34 -13.94
N LYS A 76 -4.38 -17.23 -12.66
CA LYS A 76 -5.76 -17.15 -12.15
C LYS A 76 -6.25 -15.72 -11.91
N GLY A 77 -5.49 -14.71 -12.36
CA GLY A 77 -5.89 -13.29 -12.28
C GLY A 77 -5.32 -12.51 -11.08
N LEU A 78 -4.35 -13.08 -10.32
CA LEU A 78 -3.65 -12.34 -9.27
C LEU A 78 -2.47 -11.55 -9.85
N LYS A 79 -2.30 -10.33 -9.39
CA LYS A 79 -1.08 -9.53 -9.56
C LYS A 79 -0.46 -9.22 -8.21
N VAL A 80 0.80 -9.58 -8.02
CA VAL A 80 1.56 -9.16 -6.85
C VAL A 80 2.32 -7.89 -7.20
N VAL A 81 2.13 -6.85 -6.38
CA VAL A 81 2.82 -5.55 -6.49
C VAL A 81 3.44 -5.24 -5.13
N ALA A 82 4.76 -5.30 -5.06
CA ALA A 82 5.49 -4.95 -3.84
C ALA A 82 5.99 -3.49 -3.91
N VAL A 83 5.56 -2.68 -2.95
CA VAL A 83 5.85 -1.25 -2.86
C VAL A 83 7.05 -1.04 -1.96
N ASN A 84 8.16 -0.61 -2.54
CA ASN A 84 9.37 -0.29 -1.81
C ASN A 84 9.30 1.14 -1.25
N VAL A 85 9.66 1.32 0.03
CA VAL A 85 9.69 2.62 0.70
C VAL A 85 11.09 3.08 1.12
N ASP A 86 12.15 2.44 0.58
CA ASP A 86 13.50 2.96 0.80
C ASP A 86 13.64 4.36 0.18
N ALA A 87 14.19 5.29 0.94
CA ALA A 87 14.44 6.65 0.45
C ALA A 87 15.47 6.69 -0.69
N LYS A 88 16.36 5.68 -0.75
CA LYS A 88 17.37 5.54 -1.79
C LYS A 88 17.09 4.30 -2.64
N ARG A 89 16.86 4.49 -3.92
CA ARG A 89 16.67 3.40 -4.89
C ARG A 89 17.79 2.36 -4.85
N ALA A 90 19.02 2.78 -4.65
CA ALA A 90 20.18 1.88 -4.59
C ALA A 90 20.10 0.85 -3.45
N ASP A 91 19.42 1.14 -2.35
CA ASP A 91 19.25 0.19 -1.25
C ASP A 91 18.25 -0.92 -1.64
N ALA A 92 17.16 -0.56 -2.29
CA ALA A 92 16.22 -1.53 -2.88
C ALA A 92 16.90 -2.38 -3.96
N ASP A 93 17.66 -1.78 -4.86
CA ASP A 93 18.35 -2.50 -5.94
C ASP A 93 19.38 -3.50 -5.39
N ARG A 94 20.11 -3.13 -4.33
CA ARG A 94 21.03 -4.04 -3.62
C ARG A 94 20.27 -5.20 -2.97
N PHE A 95 19.12 -4.94 -2.34
CA PHE A 95 18.28 -6.02 -1.79
C PHE A 95 17.83 -6.97 -2.90
N LEU A 96 17.30 -6.44 -4.01
CA LEU A 96 16.78 -7.22 -5.13
C LEU A 96 17.85 -8.04 -5.85
N SER A 97 19.12 -7.60 -5.83
CA SER A 97 20.24 -8.39 -6.39
C SER A 97 20.49 -9.69 -5.62
N HIS A 98 20.15 -9.74 -4.32
CA HIS A 98 20.30 -10.92 -3.47
C HIS A 98 18.98 -11.68 -3.23
N THR A 99 17.86 -11.01 -3.43
CA THR A 99 16.51 -11.53 -3.21
C THR A 99 15.63 -11.15 -4.41
N PRO A 100 15.77 -11.84 -5.55
CA PRO A 100 15.10 -11.47 -6.79
C PRO A 100 13.58 -11.56 -6.67
N ALA A 101 12.87 -10.56 -7.21
CA ALA A 101 11.42 -10.56 -7.34
C ALA A 101 11.00 -11.04 -8.73
N GLN A 102 10.05 -11.99 -8.79
CA GLN A 102 9.38 -12.45 -10.01
C GLN A 102 7.96 -11.85 -10.11
N PHE A 103 7.76 -10.72 -9.46
CA PHE A 103 6.53 -9.93 -9.42
C PHE A 103 6.87 -8.46 -9.62
N THR A 104 5.86 -7.61 -9.70
CA THR A 104 6.03 -6.18 -9.95
C THR A 104 6.56 -5.46 -8.71
N ILE A 105 7.58 -4.62 -8.89
CA ILE A 105 8.07 -3.69 -7.87
C ILE A 105 7.61 -2.27 -8.23
N ALA A 106 6.94 -1.62 -7.28
CA ALA A 106 6.66 -0.19 -7.30
C ALA A 106 7.57 0.53 -6.29
N TYR A 107 7.79 1.83 -6.47
CA TYR A 107 8.68 2.63 -5.61
C TYR A 107 7.96 3.84 -5.07
N ASP A 108 8.04 4.02 -3.76
CA ASP A 108 7.45 5.13 -2.99
C ASP A 108 8.53 5.74 -2.06
N PRO A 109 9.59 6.36 -2.61
CA PRO A 109 10.74 6.81 -1.83
C PRO A 109 10.42 7.93 -0.83
N GLN A 110 9.31 8.65 -0.99
CA GLN A 110 8.81 9.65 -0.06
C GLN A 110 7.83 9.05 0.97
N GLY A 111 7.41 7.80 0.78
CA GLY A 111 6.44 7.13 1.63
C GLY A 111 5.03 7.73 1.56
N GLU A 112 4.68 8.40 0.45
CA GLU A 112 3.40 9.11 0.30
C GLU A 112 2.21 8.14 0.31
N SER A 113 2.32 7.02 -0.43
CA SER A 113 1.28 6.00 -0.45
C SER A 113 1.19 5.27 0.89
N ALA A 114 2.34 4.97 1.52
CA ALA A 114 2.39 4.35 2.84
C ALA A 114 1.75 5.24 3.92
N LYS A 115 2.03 6.56 3.90
CA LYS A 115 1.39 7.54 4.80
C LYS A 115 -0.11 7.61 4.56
N LYS A 116 -0.54 7.69 3.29
CA LYS A 116 -1.97 7.73 2.92
C LYS A 116 -2.74 6.55 3.48
N LEU A 117 -2.15 5.35 3.48
CA LEU A 117 -2.73 4.13 4.02
C LEU A 117 -2.47 3.92 5.51
N ALA A 118 -1.78 4.85 6.17
CA ALA A 118 -1.37 4.76 7.58
C ALA A 118 -0.60 3.46 7.89
N ILE A 119 0.28 3.01 6.97
CA ILE A 119 1.13 1.84 7.17
C ILE A 119 2.10 2.12 8.33
N LYS A 120 2.05 1.30 9.37
CA LYS A 120 2.85 1.48 10.60
C LYS A 120 3.95 0.42 10.77
N THR A 121 3.78 -0.73 10.13
CA THR A 121 4.69 -1.88 10.25
C THR A 121 5.00 -2.45 8.88
N MET A 122 6.14 -3.14 8.75
CA MET A 122 6.54 -3.83 7.53
C MET A 122 6.94 -5.28 7.81
N PRO A 123 6.55 -6.19 6.90
CA PRO A 123 5.67 -5.94 5.76
C PRO A 123 4.22 -5.67 6.22
N THR A 124 3.49 -4.88 5.46
CA THR A 124 2.02 -4.84 5.52
C THR A 124 1.49 -5.10 4.14
N SER A 125 0.63 -6.08 4.04
CA SER A 125 0.05 -6.49 2.77
C SER A 125 -1.47 -6.38 2.76
N MET A 126 -2.05 -6.29 1.57
CA MET A 126 -3.49 -6.26 1.38
C MET A 126 -3.87 -6.90 0.06
N LEU A 127 -5.03 -7.54 0.03
CA LEU A 127 -5.66 -8.01 -1.19
C LEU A 127 -6.73 -7.01 -1.63
N VAL A 128 -6.67 -6.57 -2.88
CA VAL A 128 -7.62 -5.65 -3.50
C VAL A 128 -8.37 -6.38 -4.60
N SER A 129 -9.69 -6.25 -4.63
CA SER A 129 -10.55 -6.84 -5.66
C SER A 129 -10.47 -6.06 -6.99
N PRO A 130 -10.97 -6.63 -8.11
CA PRO A 130 -11.05 -5.93 -9.40
C PRO A 130 -11.80 -4.58 -9.34
N GLU A 131 -12.79 -4.46 -8.44
CA GLU A 131 -13.57 -3.23 -8.20
C GLU A 131 -12.80 -2.20 -7.35
N GLY A 132 -11.57 -2.52 -6.92
CA GLY A 132 -10.75 -1.63 -6.10
C GLY A 132 -11.10 -1.65 -4.60
N ARG A 133 -11.80 -2.70 -4.11
CA ARG A 133 -12.12 -2.86 -2.69
C ARG A 133 -11.04 -3.65 -1.97
N VAL A 134 -10.58 -3.18 -0.84
CA VAL A 134 -9.68 -3.91 0.04
C VAL A 134 -10.44 -5.08 0.68
N LEU A 135 -10.03 -6.31 0.39
CA LEU A 135 -10.69 -7.52 0.92
C LEU A 135 -10.16 -7.91 2.29
N PHE A 136 -8.87 -7.73 2.52
CA PHE A 136 -8.25 -7.86 3.82
C PHE A 136 -6.91 -7.10 3.88
N VAL A 137 -6.45 -6.87 5.10
CA VAL A 137 -5.11 -6.36 5.42
C VAL A 137 -4.43 -7.37 6.33
N HIS A 138 -3.13 -7.58 6.12
CA HIS A 138 -2.28 -8.45 6.92
C HIS A 138 -0.99 -7.72 7.29
N SER A 139 -0.63 -7.72 8.58
CA SER A 139 0.55 -7.03 9.09
C SER A 139 1.59 -8.04 9.58
N GLY A 140 2.83 -7.85 9.16
CA GLY A 140 3.92 -8.77 9.43
C GLY A 140 3.98 -9.93 8.43
N PHE A 141 4.99 -10.80 8.62
CA PHE A 141 5.12 -12.04 7.87
C PHE A 141 5.64 -13.15 8.79
N ARG A 142 4.93 -14.26 8.80
CA ARG A 142 5.32 -15.49 9.49
C ARG A 142 5.13 -16.67 8.55
N ALA A 143 6.14 -17.54 8.46
CA ALA A 143 6.13 -18.66 7.53
C ALA A 143 4.95 -19.64 7.79
N GLU A 144 4.57 -19.82 9.06
CA GLU A 144 3.45 -20.67 9.48
C GLU A 144 2.07 -20.15 9.04
N GLU A 145 1.94 -18.86 8.70
CA GLU A 145 0.68 -18.24 8.26
C GLU A 145 0.49 -18.30 6.73
N THR A 146 1.53 -18.67 5.98
CA THR A 146 1.53 -18.59 4.51
C THR A 146 0.45 -19.45 3.85
N LEU A 147 0.19 -20.66 4.37
CA LEU A 147 -0.86 -21.52 3.86
C LEU A 147 -2.26 -20.92 4.06
N GLN A 148 -2.50 -20.33 5.22
CA GLN A 148 -3.78 -19.68 5.51
C GLN A 148 -3.97 -18.43 4.66
N LEU A 149 -2.92 -17.63 4.48
CA LEU A 149 -2.98 -16.42 3.68
C LEU A 149 -3.21 -16.74 2.21
N GLU A 150 -2.51 -17.75 1.67
CA GLU A 150 -2.73 -18.25 0.30
C GLU A 150 -4.15 -18.78 0.10
N ALA A 151 -4.68 -19.53 1.08
CA ALA A 151 -6.05 -20.05 1.01
C ALA A 151 -7.07 -18.91 0.96
N ARG A 152 -6.89 -17.85 1.75
CA ARG A 152 -7.75 -16.65 1.72
C ARG A 152 -7.71 -15.95 0.35
N ILE A 153 -6.51 -15.80 -0.23
CA ILE A 153 -6.34 -15.21 -1.56
C ILE A 153 -7.04 -16.07 -2.62
N SER A 154 -6.78 -17.40 -2.58
CA SER A 154 -7.39 -18.34 -3.53
C SER A 154 -8.92 -18.36 -3.46
N ALA A 155 -9.49 -18.31 -2.25
CA ALA A 155 -10.93 -18.24 -2.05
C ALA A 155 -11.54 -16.95 -2.62
N ALA A 156 -10.86 -15.81 -2.45
CA ALA A 156 -11.30 -14.54 -3.03
C ALA A 156 -11.32 -14.58 -4.55
N LEU A 157 -10.27 -15.15 -5.18
CA LEU A 157 -10.20 -15.31 -6.65
C LEU A 157 -11.29 -16.25 -7.18
N ALA A 158 -11.67 -17.28 -6.42
CA ALA A 158 -12.71 -18.24 -6.81
C ALA A 158 -14.13 -17.70 -6.63
N GLY A 159 -14.35 -16.84 -5.64
CA GLY A 159 -15.65 -16.26 -5.32
C GLY A 159 -16.01 -14.97 -6.07
N GLY A 160 -15.10 -14.45 -6.86
CA GLY A 160 -15.26 -13.21 -7.64
C GLY A 160 -15.90 -13.36 -9.02
N ASN A 161 -16.66 -14.43 -9.24
CA ASN A 161 -17.48 -14.64 -10.46
C ASN A 161 -18.95 -14.36 -10.19
#